data_888ddf77b647fd3c4c99194617e78696
#
_entry.id   888ddf77b647fd3c4c99194617e78696
#
_cell.length_a   1.000
_cell.length_b   1.000
_cell.length_c   1.000
_cell.angle_alpha   90.00
_cell.angle_beta   90.00
_cell.angle_gamma   90.00
#
_symmetry.space_group_name_H-M   'P 1'
#
loop_
_entity.id
_entity.type
_entity.pdbx_description
1 polymer ?
#
loop_
_entity_poly.entity_id
_entity_poly.type
_entity_poly.pdbx_seq_one_letter_code
_entity_poly.pdbx_strand_id
1 'polypeptide(L)'
;MRPLSPSEGGGWVRVLSIVALAAIWELAIWAFEPNHLPHLSKVAEAFWELATTPGPWSCHRDTNLFWEIISQSGLGCNLGFTLFRAGAGFFSAMIIGSVIGILLGRFRSLDRFFDGWIVLGLNLPALVVGILCYVWFGLSEFALILALAINKVPLVAVMVREGAASIQPELIHVAKAFRLSWFQTLRKVYLPQLYPYFMASARAGLALIWKIVLVLEFIGQSQGVGFQFQIFFSNFEIEKVLAYTFSFIAVVMLIETFIMRPMDRKATRWRM
;
A
#
# COMPACT_ATOMS: atom_id res chain seq x y z
N MET A 1 -20.07 -3.86 -28.20
CA MET A 1 -20.53 -4.13 -26.83
C MET A 1 -20.76 -2.78 -26.16
N ARG A 2 -22.01 -2.48 -25.76
CA ARG A 2 -22.32 -1.21 -25.06
C ARG A 2 -21.62 -1.18 -23.69
N PRO A 3 -20.95 -0.09 -23.30
CA PRO A 3 -20.47 0.06 -21.94
C PRO A 3 -21.69 0.11 -21.02
N LEU A 4 -21.72 -0.77 -20.02
CA LEU A 4 -22.74 -0.73 -18.98
C LEU A 4 -22.63 0.65 -18.29
N SER A 5 -23.69 1.42 -18.37
CA SER A 5 -23.83 2.68 -17.63
C SER A 5 -23.64 2.40 -16.13
N PRO A 6 -22.99 3.28 -15.37
CA PRO A 6 -22.93 3.12 -13.91
C PRO A 6 -24.36 3.27 -13.40
N SER A 7 -24.99 2.15 -13.09
CA SER A 7 -26.36 2.10 -12.60
C SER A 7 -26.45 2.87 -11.28
N GLU A 8 -27.41 3.80 -11.22
CA GLU A 8 -27.79 4.57 -10.02
C GLU A 8 -28.26 3.69 -8.83
N GLY A 9 -28.34 2.37 -9.00
CA GLY A 9 -28.65 1.37 -7.97
C GLY A 9 -27.47 0.84 -7.17
N GLY A 10 -26.21 1.23 -7.46
CA GLY A 10 -25.03 0.61 -6.88
C GLY A 10 -24.81 0.82 -5.37
N GLY A 11 -25.42 1.81 -4.76
CA GLY A 11 -25.32 2.10 -3.33
C GLY A 11 -26.02 1.05 -2.47
N TRP A 12 -27.27 0.79 -2.77
CA TRP A 12 -28.10 -0.18 -2.03
C TRP A 12 -27.58 -1.62 -2.10
N VAL A 13 -27.07 -2.03 -3.26
CA VAL A 13 -26.45 -3.35 -3.43
C VAL A 13 -25.22 -3.52 -2.55
N ARG A 14 -24.41 -2.47 -2.39
CA ARG A 14 -23.23 -2.50 -1.49
C ARG A 14 -23.65 -2.57 -0.03
N VAL A 15 -24.63 -1.77 0.38
CA VAL A 15 -25.15 -1.82 1.77
C VAL A 15 -25.75 -3.22 2.04
N LEU A 16 -26.54 -3.74 1.11
CA LEU A 16 -27.15 -5.07 1.24
C LEU A 16 -26.06 -6.17 1.37
N SER A 17 -24.99 -6.07 0.59
CA SER A 17 -23.89 -7.05 0.67
C SER A 17 -23.17 -7.00 2.03
N ILE A 18 -22.96 -5.81 2.61
CA ILE A 18 -22.34 -5.66 3.92
C ILE A 18 -23.27 -6.22 5.01
N VAL A 19 -24.56 -5.89 4.96
CA VAL A 19 -25.56 -6.41 5.90
C VAL A 19 -25.69 -7.93 5.80
N ALA A 20 -25.70 -8.48 4.59
CA ALA A 20 -25.74 -9.93 4.37
C ALA A 20 -24.51 -10.61 4.96
N LEU A 21 -23.33 -10.02 4.80
CA LEU A 21 -22.08 -10.55 5.33
C LEU A 21 -22.04 -10.50 6.87
N ALA A 22 -22.54 -9.42 7.46
CA ALA A 22 -22.70 -9.29 8.91
C ALA A 22 -23.73 -10.31 9.46
N ALA A 23 -24.83 -10.52 8.76
CA ALA A 23 -25.83 -11.51 9.15
C ALA A 23 -25.27 -12.96 9.06
N ILE A 24 -24.51 -13.27 8.01
CA ILE A 24 -23.84 -14.58 7.88
C ILE A 24 -22.84 -14.77 9.01
N TRP A 25 -22.09 -13.74 9.41
CA TRP A 25 -21.16 -13.78 10.52
C TRP A 25 -21.86 -14.11 11.84
N GLU A 26 -22.92 -13.39 12.20
CA GLU A 26 -23.70 -13.63 13.41
C GLU A 26 -24.41 -15.00 13.42
N LEU A 27 -24.96 -15.42 12.26
CA LEU A 27 -25.54 -16.76 12.10
C LEU A 27 -24.50 -17.86 12.27
N ALA A 28 -23.28 -17.67 11.78
CA ALA A 28 -22.20 -18.63 11.97
C ALA A 28 -21.81 -18.76 13.44
N ILE A 29 -21.77 -17.66 14.20
CA ILE A 29 -21.50 -17.68 15.63
C ILE A 29 -22.62 -18.44 16.36
N TRP A 30 -23.89 -18.15 16.04
CA TRP A 30 -25.03 -18.81 16.66
C TRP A 30 -25.11 -20.31 16.31
N ALA A 31 -24.77 -20.71 15.08
CA ALA A 31 -24.88 -22.10 14.63
C ALA A 31 -23.74 -23.01 15.12
N PHE A 32 -22.52 -22.48 15.25
CA PHE A 32 -21.33 -23.27 15.55
C PHE A 32 -20.76 -23.02 16.93
N GLU A 33 -21.25 -22.01 17.67
CA GLU A 33 -20.74 -21.59 18.99
C GLU A 33 -19.21 -21.67 19.10
N PRO A 34 -18.44 -21.08 18.13
CA PRO A 34 -17.01 -21.19 18.14
C PRO A 34 -16.45 -20.38 19.30
N ASN A 35 -15.70 -21.01 20.19
CA ASN A 35 -15.14 -20.41 21.42
C ASN A 35 -14.26 -19.17 21.17
N HIS A 36 -13.91 -18.87 19.91
CA HIS A 36 -12.95 -17.81 19.56
C HIS A 36 -13.47 -16.83 18.50
N LEU A 37 -14.74 -16.89 18.08
CA LEU A 37 -15.31 -15.93 17.15
C LEU A 37 -16.17 -14.92 17.93
N PRO A 38 -15.75 -13.66 18.10
CA PRO A 38 -16.50 -12.68 18.84
C PRO A 38 -17.71 -12.16 18.05
N HIS A 39 -18.78 -11.82 18.75
CA HIS A 39 -19.91 -11.10 18.19
C HIS A 39 -19.48 -9.71 17.70
N LEU A 40 -20.13 -9.21 16.66
CA LEU A 40 -19.84 -7.87 16.11
C LEU A 40 -20.02 -6.75 17.15
N SER A 41 -20.90 -6.92 18.13
CA SER A 41 -21.07 -6.00 19.26
C SER A 41 -19.79 -5.86 20.09
N LYS A 42 -19.15 -6.99 20.44
CA LYS A 42 -17.87 -6.99 21.18
C LYS A 42 -16.73 -6.35 20.38
N VAL A 43 -16.70 -6.56 19.06
CA VAL A 43 -15.73 -5.91 18.18
C VAL A 43 -15.96 -4.40 18.13
N ALA A 44 -17.22 -3.94 18.13
CA ALA A 44 -17.56 -2.52 18.19
C ALA A 44 -17.21 -1.88 19.55
N GLU A 45 -17.43 -2.58 20.65
CA GLU A 45 -16.99 -2.16 21.99
C GLU A 45 -15.46 -2.04 22.06
N ALA A 46 -14.73 -3.06 21.59
CA ALA A 46 -13.27 -3.04 21.51
C ALA A 46 -12.75 -1.88 20.63
N PHE A 47 -13.41 -1.62 19.51
CA PHE A 47 -13.07 -0.47 18.66
C PHE A 47 -13.25 0.85 19.43
N TRP A 48 -14.37 1.02 20.14
CA TRP A 48 -14.64 2.23 20.91
C TRP A 48 -13.64 2.40 22.06
N GLU A 49 -13.35 1.33 22.79
CA GLU A 49 -12.32 1.31 23.83
C GLU A 49 -10.96 1.77 23.26
N LEU A 50 -10.49 1.17 22.16
CA LEU A 50 -9.21 1.49 21.55
C LEU A 50 -9.15 2.90 20.93
N ALA A 51 -10.30 3.44 20.52
CA ALA A 51 -10.39 4.77 19.95
C ALA A 51 -10.43 5.88 21.03
N THR A 52 -11.00 5.58 22.21
CA THR A 52 -11.24 6.59 23.26
C THR A 52 -10.24 6.52 24.41
N THR A 53 -9.71 5.33 24.71
CA THR A 53 -8.74 5.16 25.79
C THR A 53 -7.32 5.39 25.28
N PRO A 54 -6.55 6.30 25.89
CA PRO A 54 -5.11 6.34 25.67
C PRO A 54 -4.55 5.01 26.17
N GLY A 55 -4.08 4.15 25.26
CA GLY A 55 -3.46 2.90 25.63
C GLY A 55 -2.21 3.14 26.50
N PRO A 56 -1.79 2.19 27.36
CA PRO A 56 -0.60 2.31 28.19
C PRO A 56 0.68 2.54 27.37
N TRP A 57 0.61 2.35 26.09
CA TRP A 57 1.64 2.55 25.07
C TRP A 57 1.30 3.72 24.15
N SER A 58 0.61 4.75 24.69
CA SER A 58 0.44 6.00 23.97
C SER A 58 1.79 6.47 23.44
N CYS A 59 1.81 7.01 22.23
CA CYS A 59 2.98 7.51 21.53
C CYS A 59 3.65 8.65 22.32
N HIS A 60 4.26 8.33 23.43
CA HIS A 60 5.11 9.25 24.17
C HIS A 60 6.44 9.37 23.43
N ARG A 61 6.47 10.23 22.42
CA ARG A 61 7.70 10.75 21.89
C ARG A 61 7.51 12.24 21.63
N ASP A 62 8.36 13.04 22.25
CA ASP A 62 8.46 14.48 22.09
C ASP A 62 8.56 14.87 20.60
N THR A 63 7.44 14.96 19.89
CA THR A 63 7.48 15.33 18.48
C THR A 63 6.19 15.97 18.01
N ASN A 64 6.30 17.21 17.54
CA ASN A 64 5.48 17.92 16.56
C ASN A 64 3.94 17.77 16.61
N LEU A 65 3.24 18.91 16.51
CA LEU A 65 1.78 19.09 16.49
C LEU A 65 0.99 18.05 15.69
N PHE A 66 1.54 17.53 14.60
CA PHE A 66 0.91 16.51 13.76
C PHE A 66 0.75 15.16 14.50
N TRP A 67 1.77 14.76 15.26
CA TRP A 67 1.73 13.53 16.06
C TRP A 67 0.87 13.67 17.31
N GLU A 68 0.77 14.86 17.88
CA GLU A 68 -0.05 15.14 19.04
C GLU A 68 -1.54 14.92 18.77
N ILE A 69 -2.02 15.30 17.58
CA ILE A 69 -3.42 15.09 17.17
C ILE A 69 -3.73 13.61 16.93
N ILE A 70 -2.80 12.85 16.34
CA ILE A 70 -2.99 11.43 16.03
C ILE A 70 -2.74 10.55 17.28
N SER A 71 -1.91 11.01 18.21
CA SER A 71 -1.45 10.23 19.36
C SER A 71 -2.43 10.17 20.54
N GLN A 72 -3.56 10.87 20.48
CA GLN A 72 -4.53 10.87 21.59
C GLN A 72 -5.21 9.52 21.81
N SER A 73 -5.30 8.68 20.78
CA SER A 73 -5.79 7.30 20.93
C SER A 73 -4.73 6.28 20.55
N GLY A 74 -4.64 5.19 21.30
CA GLY A 74 -3.71 4.09 20.98
C GLY A 74 -3.91 3.53 19.58
N LEU A 75 -5.16 3.50 19.09
CA LEU A 75 -5.52 3.08 17.74
C LEU A 75 -4.96 4.05 16.69
N GLY A 76 -5.21 5.35 16.84
CA GLY A 76 -4.78 6.37 15.87
C GLY A 76 -3.26 6.44 15.75
N CYS A 77 -2.56 6.34 16.85
CA CYS A 77 -1.11 6.32 16.88
C CYS A 77 -0.52 5.13 16.11
N ASN A 78 -0.96 3.90 16.40
CA ASN A 78 -0.45 2.73 15.72
C ASN A 78 -0.78 2.74 14.22
N LEU A 79 -1.97 3.21 13.84
CA LEU A 79 -2.32 3.45 12.44
C LEU A 79 -1.36 4.46 11.79
N GLY A 80 -1.03 5.54 12.49
CA GLY A 80 -0.08 6.56 12.02
C GLY A 80 1.31 5.99 11.73
N PHE A 81 1.86 5.17 12.62
CA PHE A 81 3.15 4.50 12.40
C PHE A 81 3.12 3.58 11.18
N THR A 82 2.10 2.72 11.09
CA THR A 82 1.95 1.81 9.94
C THR A 82 1.81 2.58 8.63
N LEU A 83 1.02 3.66 8.60
CA LEU A 83 0.84 4.51 7.42
C LEU A 83 2.14 5.22 7.03
N PHE A 84 2.88 5.75 7.99
CA PHE A 84 4.18 6.39 7.74
C PHE A 84 5.16 5.39 7.11
N ARG A 85 5.33 4.20 7.69
CA ARG A 85 6.23 3.16 7.19
C ARG A 85 5.83 2.69 5.80
N ALA A 86 4.54 2.39 5.61
CA ALA A 86 4.01 2.01 4.31
C ALA A 86 4.22 3.11 3.27
N GLY A 87 3.94 4.37 3.62
CA GLY A 87 4.17 5.53 2.76
C GLY A 87 5.65 5.71 2.41
N ALA A 88 6.54 5.70 3.40
CA ALA A 88 7.98 5.85 3.18
C ALA A 88 8.54 4.73 2.27
N GLY A 89 8.16 3.47 2.55
CA GLY A 89 8.52 2.32 1.70
C GLY A 89 7.96 2.43 0.28
N PHE A 90 6.71 2.87 0.15
CA PHE A 90 6.05 3.09 -1.14
C PHE A 90 6.75 4.15 -1.98
N PHE A 91 6.98 5.34 -1.42
CA PHE A 91 7.62 6.43 -2.17
C PHE A 91 9.08 6.09 -2.52
N SER A 92 9.82 5.45 -1.62
CA SER A 92 11.18 4.98 -1.89
C SER A 92 11.19 3.98 -3.06
N ALA A 93 10.29 3.00 -3.05
CA ALA A 93 10.17 2.01 -4.12
C ALA A 93 9.74 2.65 -5.46
N MET A 94 8.78 3.58 -5.42
CA MET A 94 8.33 4.30 -6.62
C MET A 94 9.45 5.13 -7.26
N ILE A 95 10.25 5.83 -6.46
CA ILE A 95 11.34 6.65 -6.97
C ILE A 95 12.44 5.75 -7.55
N ILE A 96 12.96 4.80 -6.77
CA ILE A 96 14.08 3.93 -7.18
C ILE A 96 13.66 3.04 -8.35
N GLY A 97 12.50 2.38 -8.23
CA GLY A 97 11.99 1.49 -9.28
C GLY A 97 11.67 2.22 -10.59
N SER A 98 11.16 3.46 -10.51
CA SER A 98 10.91 4.26 -11.71
C SER A 98 12.20 4.66 -12.42
N VAL A 99 13.23 5.07 -11.69
CA VAL A 99 14.54 5.38 -12.28
C VAL A 99 15.13 4.15 -12.95
N ILE A 100 15.15 3.01 -12.26
CA ILE A 100 15.62 1.74 -12.82
C ILE A 100 14.80 1.37 -14.04
N GLY A 101 13.47 1.39 -13.97
CA GLY A 101 12.57 1.04 -15.07
C GLY A 101 12.78 1.91 -16.33
N ILE A 102 12.93 3.23 -16.15
CA ILE A 102 13.22 4.14 -17.27
C ILE A 102 14.59 3.81 -17.92
N LEU A 103 15.62 3.56 -17.09
CA LEU A 103 16.95 3.21 -17.60
C LEU A 103 16.93 1.89 -18.37
N LEU A 104 16.26 0.87 -17.87
CA LEU A 104 16.14 -0.43 -18.53
C LEU A 104 15.33 -0.33 -19.82
N GLY A 105 14.19 0.36 -19.81
CA GLY A 105 13.39 0.57 -21.01
C GLY A 105 14.11 1.39 -22.09
N ARG A 106 15.08 2.23 -21.70
CA ARG A 106 15.88 3.06 -22.63
C ARG A 106 17.10 2.34 -23.19
N PHE A 107 17.78 1.50 -22.39
CA PHE A 107 19.06 0.88 -22.72
C PHE A 107 18.95 -0.64 -22.79
N ARG A 108 18.80 -1.20 -23.99
CA ARG A 108 18.67 -2.65 -24.22
C ARG A 108 19.80 -3.51 -23.61
N SER A 109 21.00 -2.95 -23.49
CA SER A 109 22.14 -3.68 -22.91
C SER A 109 21.96 -3.84 -21.40
N LEU A 110 21.52 -2.79 -20.72
CA LEU A 110 21.20 -2.84 -19.31
C LEU A 110 20.01 -3.76 -19.03
N ASP A 111 18.99 -3.69 -19.86
CA ASP A 111 17.81 -4.53 -19.76
C ASP A 111 18.19 -6.01 -19.79
N ARG A 112 18.95 -6.45 -20.80
CA ARG A 112 19.42 -7.83 -20.91
C ARG A 112 20.30 -8.28 -19.74
N PHE A 113 21.12 -7.37 -19.20
CA PHE A 113 22.00 -7.69 -18.08
C PHE A 113 21.22 -7.86 -16.77
N PHE A 114 20.27 -6.97 -16.50
CA PHE A 114 19.53 -6.94 -15.22
C PHE A 114 18.22 -7.75 -15.23
N ASP A 115 17.76 -8.25 -16.37
CA ASP A 115 16.48 -8.98 -16.47
C ASP A 115 16.39 -10.15 -15.48
N GLY A 116 17.43 -10.99 -15.40
CA GLY A 116 17.49 -12.09 -14.44
C GLY A 116 17.44 -11.63 -12.97
N TRP A 117 18.09 -10.51 -12.64
CA TRP A 117 18.06 -9.94 -11.29
C TRP A 117 16.68 -9.39 -10.92
N ILE A 118 15.99 -8.79 -11.87
CA ILE A 118 14.61 -8.31 -11.67
C ILE A 118 13.67 -9.49 -11.45
N VAL A 119 13.77 -10.54 -12.25
CA VAL A 119 12.96 -11.76 -12.07
C VAL A 119 13.23 -12.39 -10.71
N LEU A 120 14.48 -12.46 -10.28
CA LEU A 120 14.84 -12.91 -8.96
C LEU A 120 14.19 -12.03 -7.88
N GLY A 121 14.31 -10.71 -7.99
CA GLY A 121 13.73 -9.76 -7.05
C GLY A 121 12.19 -9.86 -6.94
N LEU A 122 11.49 -10.13 -8.05
CA LEU A 122 10.04 -10.35 -8.04
C LEU A 122 9.63 -11.64 -7.29
N ASN A 123 10.50 -12.65 -7.29
CA ASN A 123 10.23 -13.95 -6.68
C ASN A 123 10.77 -14.06 -5.25
N LEU A 124 11.51 -13.06 -4.74
CA LEU A 124 11.98 -13.08 -3.36
C LEU A 124 10.80 -12.95 -2.39
N PRO A 125 10.65 -13.90 -1.45
CA PRO A 125 9.61 -13.80 -0.42
C PRO A 125 9.83 -12.55 0.44
N ALA A 126 8.80 -11.70 0.55
CA ALA A 126 8.89 -10.44 1.30
C ALA A 126 9.32 -10.63 2.76
N LEU A 127 8.88 -11.72 3.37
CA LEU A 127 9.25 -12.10 4.73
C LEU A 127 10.75 -12.33 4.86
N VAL A 128 11.37 -13.05 3.92
CA VAL A 128 12.81 -13.33 3.93
C VAL A 128 13.61 -12.04 3.81
N VAL A 129 13.21 -11.16 2.88
CA VAL A 129 13.86 -9.84 2.73
C VAL A 129 13.75 -9.04 4.02
N GLY A 130 12.59 -9.05 4.67
CA GLY A 130 12.37 -8.36 5.94
C GLY A 130 13.27 -8.89 7.07
N ILE A 131 13.33 -10.22 7.24
CA ILE A 131 14.19 -10.84 8.25
C ILE A 131 15.67 -10.49 8.01
N LEU A 132 16.14 -10.56 6.76
CA LEU A 132 17.53 -10.21 6.44
C LEU A 132 17.82 -8.74 6.73
N CYS A 133 16.91 -7.82 6.41
CA CYS A 133 17.07 -6.41 6.77
C CYS A 133 17.14 -6.23 8.29
N TYR A 134 16.30 -6.91 9.05
CA TYR A 134 16.35 -6.85 10.52
C TYR A 134 17.63 -7.45 11.11
N VAL A 135 18.16 -8.53 10.52
CA VAL A 135 19.42 -9.13 10.96
C VAL A 135 20.59 -8.19 10.71
N TRP A 136 20.62 -7.50 9.57
CA TRP A 136 21.75 -6.62 9.20
C TRP A 136 21.68 -5.23 9.81
N PHE A 137 20.50 -4.67 9.95
CA PHE A 137 20.30 -3.27 10.39
C PHE A 137 19.58 -3.14 11.74
N GLY A 138 19.36 -4.26 12.43
CA GLY A 138 18.59 -4.30 13.68
C GLY A 138 17.09 -4.10 13.45
N LEU A 139 16.32 -4.19 14.54
CA LEU A 139 14.87 -3.96 14.55
C LEU A 139 14.55 -2.45 14.48
N SER A 140 14.91 -1.81 13.39
CA SER A 140 14.82 -0.36 13.20
C SER A 140 13.79 0.02 12.14
N GLU A 141 13.30 1.27 12.22
CA GLU A 141 12.43 1.86 11.19
C GLU A 141 13.07 1.81 9.80
N PHE A 142 14.39 2.08 9.74
CA PHE A 142 15.15 2.04 8.50
C PHE A 142 15.13 0.63 7.89
N ALA A 143 15.35 -0.42 8.67
CA ALA A 143 15.36 -1.79 8.21
C ALA A 143 14.00 -2.19 7.60
N LEU A 144 12.89 -1.80 8.25
CA LEU A 144 11.55 -2.07 7.76
C LEU A 144 11.28 -1.34 6.44
N ILE A 145 11.54 -0.02 6.40
CA ILE A 145 11.31 0.79 5.19
C ILE A 145 12.17 0.27 4.03
N LEU A 146 13.43 -0.09 4.30
CA LEU A 146 14.33 -0.68 3.32
C LEU A 146 13.81 -2.02 2.79
N ALA A 147 13.30 -2.88 3.66
CA ALA A 147 12.72 -4.17 3.27
C ALA A 147 11.50 -3.99 2.35
N LEU A 148 10.62 -3.03 2.69
CA LEU A 148 9.48 -2.67 1.84
C LEU A 148 9.94 -2.17 0.47
N ALA A 149 10.95 -1.30 0.43
CA ALA A 149 11.48 -0.74 -0.80
C ALA A 149 12.11 -1.83 -1.67
N ILE A 150 13.01 -2.66 -1.13
CA ILE A 150 13.67 -3.75 -1.87
C ILE A 150 12.65 -4.69 -2.48
N ASN A 151 11.61 -5.05 -1.76
CA ASN A 151 10.58 -5.96 -2.25
C ASN A 151 9.72 -5.35 -3.37
N LYS A 152 9.52 -4.03 -3.39
CA LYS A 152 8.64 -3.36 -4.36
C LYS A 152 9.37 -2.76 -5.56
N VAL A 153 10.63 -2.43 -5.44
CA VAL A 153 11.45 -1.87 -6.54
C VAL A 153 11.36 -2.72 -7.82
N PRO A 154 11.51 -4.06 -7.80
CA PRO A 154 11.43 -4.86 -9.03
C PRO A 154 10.07 -4.75 -9.74
N LEU A 155 8.96 -4.76 -8.99
CA LEU A 155 7.62 -4.61 -9.56
C LEU A 155 7.45 -3.27 -10.27
N VAL A 156 7.85 -2.18 -9.61
CA VAL A 156 7.78 -0.84 -10.20
C VAL A 156 8.69 -0.74 -11.41
N ALA A 157 9.91 -1.28 -11.32
CA ALA A 157 10.88 -1.26 -12.39
C ALA A 157 10.36 -1.97 -13.66
N VAL A 158 9.74 -3.14 -13.53
CA VAL A 158 9.14 -3.86 -14.67
C VAL A 158 8.02 -3.04 -15.31
N MET A 159 7.08 -2.56 -14.54
CA MET A 159 5.94 -1.82 -15.09
C MET A 159 6.36 -0.52 -15.78
N VAL A 160 7.31 0.20 -15.20
CA VAL A 160 7.85 1.44 -15.79
C VAL A 160 8.75 1.13 -17.00
N ARG A 161 9.52 0.02 -16.99
CA ARG A 161 10.30 -0.47 -18.12
C ARG A 161 9.41 -0.71 -19.35
N GLU A 162 8.29 -1.42 -19.16
CA GLU A 162 7.32 -1.66 -20.24
C GLU A 162 6.75 -0.34 -20.79
N GLY A 163 6.42 0.59 -19.88
CA GLY A 163 6.00 1.93 -20.28
C GLY A 163 7.06 2.68 -21.08
N ALA A 164 8.31 2.64 -20.64
CA ALA A 164 9.42 3.31 -21.32
C ALA A 164 9.73 2.67 -22.68
N ALA A 165 9.59 1.36 -22.81
CA ALA A 165 9.76 0.65 -24.08
C ALA A 165 8.60 0.90 -25.07
N SER A 166 7.41 1.24 -24.60
CA SER A 166 6.21 1.52 -25.42
C SER A 166 6.10 2.96 -25.93
N ILE A 167 7.08 3.82 -25.62
CA ILE A 167 7.07 5.23 -26.06
C ILE A 167 7.14 5.29 -27.58
N GLN A 168 6.22 6.03 -28.19
CA GLN A 168 6.11 6.19 -29.64
C GLN A 168 7.31 6.95 -30.22
N PRO A 169 8.09 6.34 -31.15
CA PRO A 169 9.26 6.97 -31.75
C PRO A 169 8.91 8.28 -32.51
N GLU A 170 7.71 8.33 -33.08
CA GLU A 170 7.20 9.48 -33.84
C GLU A 170 7.20 10.75 -32.99
N LEU A 171 6.75 10.65 -31.74
CA LEU A 171 6.72 11.80 -30.82
C LEU A 171 8.13 12.27 -30.43
N ILE A 172 9.10 11.34 -30.41
CA ILE A 172 10.51 11.69 -30.19
C ILE A 172 11.08 12.42 -31.44
N HIS A 173 10.69 11.99 -32.62
CA HIS A 173 11.09 12.68 -33.87
C HIS A 173 10.47 14.10 -33.93
N VAL A 174 9.22 14.26 -33.56
CA VAL A 174 8.59 15.58 -33.44
C VAL A 174 9.34 16.46 -32.43
N ALA A 175 9.68 15.93 -31.25
CA ALA A 175 10.46 16.69 -30.27
C ALA A 175 11.82 17.17 -30.82
N LYS A 176 12.51 16.32 -31.60
CA LYS A 176 13.77 16.68 -32.28
C LYS A 176 13.54 17.74 -33.36
N ALA A 177 12.49 17.63 -34.18
CA ALA A 177 12.15 18.60 -35.21
C ALA A 177 11.89 20.00 -34.61
N PHE A 178 11.24 20.06 -33.47
CA PHE A 178 11.01 21.31 -32.70
C PHE A 178 12.21 21.72 -31.84
N ARG A 179 13.36 21.04 -31.95
CA ARG A 179 14.58 21.31 -31.16
C ARG A 179 14.34 21.43 -29.67
N LEU A 180 13.44 20.61 -29.12
CA LEU A 180 13.18 20.60 -27.70
C LEU A 180 14.44 20.17 -26.92
N SER A 181 14.73 20.85 -25.81
CA SER A 181 15.80 20.44 -24.91
C SER A 181 15.49 19.07 -24.29
N TRP A 182 16.52 18.37 -23.78
CA TRP A 182 16.32 17.08 -23.12
C TRP A 182 15.28 17.14 -22.00
N PHE A 183 15.34 18.18 -21.17
CA PHE A 183 14.36 18.37 -20.07
C PHE A 183 12.94 18.63 -20.58
N GLN A 184 12.80 19.41 -21.67
CA GLN A 184 11.50 19.64 -22.30
C GLN A 184 10.92 18.35 -22.90
N THR A 185 11.78 17.55 -23.55
CA THR A 185 11.39 16.25 -24.12
C THR A 185 10.97 15.28 -23.02
N LEU A 186 11.72 15.21 -21.90
CA LEU A 186 11.36 14.39 -20.75
C LEU A 186 9.99 14.81 -20.19
N ARG A 187 9.77 16.11 -19.95
CA ARG A 187 8.57 16.63 -19.33
C ARG A 187 7.32 16.59 -20.22
N LYS A 188 7.49 16.86 -21.53
CA LYS A 188 6.37 17.02 -22.48
C LYS A 188 6.07 15.74 -23.30
N VAL A 189 7.03 14.84 -23.43
CA VAL A 189 6.88 13.64 -24.26
C VAL A 189 6.94 12.37 -23.40
N TYR A 190 8.01 12.19 -22.62
CA TYR A 190 8.20 10.95 -21.84
C TYR A 190 7.25 10.84 -20.67
N LEU A 191 7.25 11.81 -19.75
CA LEU A 191 6.46 11.73 -18.52
C LEU A 191 4.95 11.56 -18.77
N PRO A 192 4.33 12.27 -19.73
CA PRO A 192 2.93 12.06 -20.01
C PRO A 192 2.61 10.63 -20.50
N GLN A 193 3.45 10.06 -21.35
CA GLN A 193 3.25 8.68 -21.83
C GLN A 193 3.52 7.63 -20.75
N LEU A 194 4.44 7.89 -19.83
CA LEU A 194 4.74 7.03 -18.70
C LEU A 194 3.69 7.10 -17.57
N TYR A 195 2.92 8.19 -17.49
CA TYR A 195 2.00 8.42 -16.38
C TYR A 195 1.01 7.28 -16.12
N PRO A 196 0.37 6.65 -17.13
CA PRO A 196 -0.50 5.50 -16.89
C PRO A 196 0.24 4.30 -16.28
N TYR A 197 1.50 4.07 -16.66
CA TYR A 197 2.33 2.98 -16.11
C TYR A 197 2.75 3.28 -14.67
N PHE A 198 3.07 4.53 -14.36
CA PHE A 198 3.30 4.95 -12.97
C PHE A 198 2.06 4.73 -12.10
N MET A 199 0.88 5.07 -12.60
CA MET A 199 -0.36 4.86 -11.85
C MET A 199 -0.69 3.38 -11.67
N ALA A 200 -0.48 2.56 -12.69
CA ALA A 200 -0.68 1.12 -12.61
C ALA A 200 0.30 0.48 -11.59
N SER A 201 1.59 0.87 -11.65
CA SER A 201 2.60 0.39 -10.70
C SER A 201 2.34 0.87 -9.27
N ALA A 202 1.89 2.12 -9.11
CA ALA A 202 1.53 2.68 -7.81
C ALA A 202 0.37 1.91 -7.17
N ARG A 203 -0.70 1.64 -7.92
CA ARG A 203 -1.84 0.85 -7.43
C ARG A 203 -1.44 -0.57 -7.06
N ALA A 204 -0.74 -1.29 -7.94
CA ALA A 204 -0.28 -2.65 -7.68
C ALA A 204 0.71 -2.69 -6.49
N GLY A 205 1.65 -1.75 -6.43
CA GLY A 205 2.62 -1.64 -5.36
C GLY A 205 1.96 -1.36 -4.01
N LEU A 206 1.04 -0.39 -3.96
CA LEU A 206 0.36 -0.01 -2.72
C LEU A 206 -0.47 -1.18 -2.16
N ALA A 207 -1.23 -1.89 -3.00
CA ALA A 207 -2.03 -3.03 -2.59
C ALA A 207 -1.21 -4.16 -1.94
N LEU A 208 0.06 -4.29 -2.29
CA LEU A 208 0.97 -5.28 -1.71
C LEU A 208 1.69 -4.74 -0.47
N ILE A 209 2.07 -3.46 -0.44
CA ILE A 209 2.78 -2.83 0.69
C ILE A 209 1.95 -2.93 1.97
N TRP A 210 0.64 -2.71 1.90
CA TRP A 210 -0.26 -2.84 3.06
C TRP A 210 -0.16 -4.19 3.75
N LYS A 211 -0.03 -5.26 2.96
CA LYS A 211 0.07 -6.62 3.51
C LYS A 211 1.43 -6.88 4.13
N ILE A 212 2.50 -6.39 3.49
CA ILE A 212 3.87 -6.67 3.91
C ILE A 212 4.24 -5.85 5.16
N VAL A 213 3.82 -4.58 5.25
CA VAL A 213 4.12 -3.74 6.41
C VAL A 213 3.58 -4.36 7.69
N LEU A 214 2.35 -4.88 7.69
CA LEU A 214 1.76 -5.53 8.85
C LEU A 214 2.55 -6.77 9.29
N VAL A 215 3.00 -7.59 8.33
CA VAL A 215 3.81 -8.78 8.63
C VAL A 215 5.16 -8.39 9.23
N LEU A 216 5.82 -7.38 8.69
CA LEU A 216 7.11 -6.93 9.19
C LEU A 216 6.98 -6.25 10.56
N GLU A 217 5.92 -5.48 10.79
CA GLU A 217 5.62 -4.92 12.10
C GLU A 217 5.35 -6.00 13.16
N PHE A 218 4.61 -7.05 12.77
CA PHE A 218 4.31 -8.18 13.64
C PHE A 218 5.59 -8.89 14.15
N ILE A 219 6.63 -8.96 13.32
CA ILE A 219 7.85 -9.71 13.64
C ILE A 219 8.89 -8.87 14.38
N GLY A 220 9.02 -7.59 14.04
CA GLY A 220 10.22 -6.86 14.43
C GLY A 220 10.01 -5.43 14.90
N GLN A 221 8.79 -4.98 15.14
CA GLN A 221 8.55 -3.61 15.62
C GLN A 221 7.94 -3.59 17.02
N SER A 222 8.04 -2.44 17.68
CA SER A 222 7.48 -2.18 19.01
C SER A 222 6.24 -1.27 18.97
N GLN A 223 5.79 -0.86 17.78
CA GLN A 223 4.66 0.01 17.53
C GLN A 223 4.08 -0.29 16.15
N GLY A 224 2.83 0.10 15.92
CA GLY A 224 2.12 -0.11 14.67
C GLY A 224 1.02 -1.18 14.80
N VAL A 225 0.17 -1.25 13.76
CA VAL A 225 -0.97 -2.17 13.72
C VAL A 225 -0.52 -3.63 13.77
N GLY A 226 0.55 -3.98 13.04
CA GLY A 226 1.09 -5.35 13.03
C GLY A 226 1.64 -5.77 14.40
N PHE A 227 2.28 -4.85 15.13
CA PHE A 227 2.73 -5.08 16.49
C PHE A 227 1.54 -5.31 17.45
N GLN A 228 0.47 -4.54 17.33
CA GLN A 228 -0.74 -4.73 18.13
C GLN A 228 -1.40 -6.08 17.84
N PHE A 229 -1.36 -6.54 16.60
CA PHE A 229 -1.79 -7.90 16.26
C PHE A 229 -1.01 -8.96 17.03
N GLN A 230 0.31 -8.81 17.16
CA GLN A 230 1.14 -9.75 17.93
C GLN A 230 0.72 -9.79 19.38
N ILE A 231 0.52 -8.63 20.02
CA ILE A 231 0.12 -8.54 21.44
C ILE A 231 -1.25 -9.19 21.66
N PHE A 232 -2.26 -8.74 20.92
CA PHE A 232 -3.64 -9.20 21.12
C PHE A 232 -3.81 -10.68 20.73
N PHE A 233 -3.08 -11.14 19.69
CA PHE A 233 -3.06 -12.56 19.34
C PHE A 233 -2.45 -13.41 20.46
N SER A 234 -1.35 -12.96 21.06
CA SER A 234 -0.70 -13.67 22.17
C SER A 234 -1.57 -13.74 23.43
N ASN A 235 -2.45 -12.75 23.63
CA ASN A 235 -3.38 -12.67 24.75
C ASN A 235 -4.75 -13.31 24.43
N PHE A 236 -4.95 -13.83 23.20
CA PHE A 236 -6.24 -14.35 22.74
C PHE A 236 -7.39 -13.31 22.73
N GLU A 237 -7.05 -12.02 22.61
CA GLU A 237 -8.02 -10.92 22.52
C GLU A 237 -8.45 -10.71 21.05
N ILE A 238 -9.19 -11.67 20.50
CA ILE A 238 -9.55 -11.68 19.07
C ILE A 238 -10.43 -10.49 18.68
N GLU A 239 -11.29 -10.01 19.56
CA GLU A 239 -12.12 -8.80 19.35
C GLU A 239 -11.26 -7.57 19.05
N LYS A 240 -10.13 -7.38 19.73
CA LYS A 240 -9.20 -6.27 19.51
C LYS A 240 -8.41 -6.44 18.21
N VAL A 241 -8.02 -7.67 17.86
CA VAL A 241 -7.41 -7.97 16.55
C VAL A 241 -8.35 -7.58 15.42
N LEU A 242 -9.64 -7.94 15.53
CA LEU A 242 -10.63 -7.59 14.51
C LEU A 242 -10.92 -6.10 14.47
N ALA A 243 -10.99 -5.42 15.63
CA ALA A 243 -11.18 -3.97 15.70
C ALA A 243 -10.05 -3.22 14.96
N TYR A 244 -8.79 -3.59 15.19
CA TYR A 244 -7.65 -3.04 14.45
C TYR A 244 -7.70 -3.39 12.96
N THR A 245 -8.07 -4.62 12.61
CA THR A 245 -8.20 -5.06 11.22
C THR A 245 -9.22 -4.21 10.46
N PHE A 246 -10.42 -4.04 11.01
CA PHE A 246 -11.46 -3.23 10.37
C PHE A 246 -11.07 -1.75 10.28
N SER A 247 -10.43 -1.22 11.31
CA SER A 247 -9.91 0.16 11.30
C SER A 247 -8.87 0.36 10.20
N PHE A 248 -7.93 -0.56 10.08
CA PHE A 248 -6.90 -0.52 9.05
C PHE A 248 -7.49 -0.65 7.64
N ILE A 249 -8.43 -1.59 7.43
CA ILE A 249 -9.14 -1.74 6.14
C ILE A 249 -9.90 -0.46 5.80
N ALA A 250 -10.58 0.17 6.76
CA ALA A 250 -11.30 1.43 6.53
C ALA A 250 -10.35 2.53 6.06
N VAL A 251 -9.19 2.70 6.69
CA VAL A 251 -8.17 3.68 6.29
C VAL A 251 -7.63 3.38 4.89
N VAL A 252 -7.30 2.11 4.59
CA VAL A 252 -6.83 1.70 3.26
C VAL A 252 -7.90 1.98 2.19
N MET A 253 -9.18 1.70 2.48
CA MET A 253 -10.29 2.00 1.57
C MET A 253 -10.50 3.51 1.36
N LEU A 254 -10.28 4.34 2.39
CA LEU A 254 -10.30 5.79 2.25
C LEU A 254 -9.18 6.27 1.32
N ILE A 255 -7.95 5.81 1.52
CA ILE A 255 -6.82 6.13 0.65
C ILE A 255 -7.09 5.70 -0.80
N GLU A 256 -7.55 4.46 -1.01
CA GLU A 256 -7.89 3.95 -2.34
C GLU A 256 -8.98 4.81 -3.01
N THR A 257 -10.04 5.17 -2.26
CA THR A 257 -11.20 5.85 -2.82
C THR A 257 -10.92 7.34 -3.09
N PHE A 258 -10.26 8.02 -2.16
CA PHE A 258 -10.08 9.48 -2.22
C PHE A 258 -8.76 9.90 -2.87
N ILE A 259 -7.75 9.05 -2.89
CA ILE A 259 -6.44 9.37 -3.46
C ILE A 259 -6.22 8.59 -4.76
N MET A 260 -6.26 7.25 -4.71
CA MET A 260 -5.85 6.43 -5.84
C MET A 260 -6.83 6.49 -7.02
N ARG A 261 -8.14 6.33 -6.76
CA ARG A 261 -9.15 6.37 -7.84
C ARG A 261 -9.19 7.69 -8.61
N PRO A 262 -9.19 8.89 -7.98
CA PRO A 262 -9.18 10.14 -8.74
C PRO A 262 -7.89 10.35 -9.54
N MET A 263 -6.74 9.91 -9.00
CA MET A 263 -5.45 9.96 -9.73
C MET A 263 -5.49 9.07 -10.97
N ASP A 264 -6.03 7.87 -10.85
CA ASP A 264 -6.16 6.90 -11.92
C ASP A 264 -7.11 7.39 -13.03
N ARG A 265 -8.25 8.00 -12.65
CA ARG A 265 -9.16 8.63 -13.62
C ARG A 265 -8.49 9.76 -14.42
N LYS A 266 -7.60 10.52 -13.79
CA LYS A 266 -6.81 11.55 -14.51
C LYS A 266 -5.78 10.91 -15.45
N ALA A 267 -5.19 9.77 -15.08
CA ALA A 267 -4.22 9.06 -15.88
C ALA A 267 -4.78 8.51 -17.19
N THR A 268 -6.06 8.11 -17.19
CA THR A 268 -6.71 7.49 -18.35
C THR A 268 -7.45 8.47 -19.25
N ARG A 269 -7.67 9.70 -18.81
CA ARG A 269 -8.54 10.69 -19.51
C ARG A 269 -8.05 11.12 -20.89
N TRP A 270 -6.79 11.02 -21.21
CA TRP A 270 -6.27 11.41 -22.52
C TRP A 270 -5.97 10.23 -23.46
N ARG A 271 -6.38 9.04 -23.12
CA ARG A 271 -6.40 7.89 -24.02
C ARG A 271 -7.74 7.70 -24.72
N MET A 272 -8.75 8.52 -24.38
CA MET A 272 -10.04 8.63 -25.09
C MET A 272 -9.98 9.84 -26.03
#